data_e9dfcada8641653b0ad976f344249be7
#
_entry.id   e9dfcada8641653b0ad976f344249be7
#
_cell.length_a   1.000
_cell.length_b   1.000
_cell.length_c   1.000
_cell.angle_alpha   90.00
_cell.angle_beta   90.00
_cell.angle_gamma   90.00
#
_symmetry.space_group_name_H-M   'P 1'
#
loop_
_entity.id
_entity.type
_entity.pdbx_description
1 polymer ?
#
loop_
_entity_poly.entity_id
_entity_poly.type
_entity_poly.pdbx_seq_one_letter_code
_entity_poly.pdbx_strand_id
1 'polypeptide(L)'
;MKPILTLALLASLATAGETQLFNGKDLTGWQGDPKFWSVQDGALTGKSTAESPVPHNTFLIWKDGEPSDFTLTLKYKMTPGDDKKFTNSGIQYRSKFMEPAKFIVGGYQADFEYGDSYSGILYEEKGRGILAQRGKQVVIKQGDDPSRPKLEVTGETGDSAEIQAGIKKDDWNEYKIVAEGNNVKQYINGKLTIDVTDETTEAPKSGVIAFQMHAGPPMKVQFKDIVLTTK
;
A
#
# COMPACT_ATOMS: atom_id res chain seq x y z
N MET A 1 31.37 49.92 14.37
CA MET A 1 31.02 49.01 13.28
C MET A 1 30.78 47.62 13.89
N LYS A 2 29.54 47.12 13.91
CA LYS A 2 29.23 45.76 14.38
C LYS A 2 29.25 44.82 13.18
N PRO A 3 29.83 43.63 13.26
CA PRO A 3 29.82 42.67 12.14
C PRO A 3 28.42 42.05 12.04
N ILE A 4 27.87 42.07 10.83
CA ILE A 4 26.65 41.37 10.45
C ILE A 4 27.06 39.92 10.21
N LEU A 5 26.61 39.01 11.06
CA LEU A 5 26.78 37.56 10.89
C LEU A 5 25.73 37.07 9.92
N THR A 6 26.12 36.79 8.68
CA THR A 6 25.24 36.20 7.66
C THR A 6 25.11 34.69 7.95
N LEU A 7 23.97 34.28 8.43
CA LEU A 7 23.63 32.87 8.63
C LEU A 7 23.33 32.25 7.25
N ALA A 8 24.25 31.48 6.70
CA ALA A 8 24.02 30.72 5.49
C ALA A 8 23.11 29.51 5.82
N LEU A 9 21.89 29.54 5.33
CA LEU A 9 20.95 28.40 5.40
C LEU A 9 21.44 27.35 4.39
N LEU A 10 22.11 26.31 4.86
CA LEU A 10 22.42 25.13 4.07
C LEU A 10 21.13 24.36 3.84
N ALA A 11 20.51 24.53 2.68
CA ALA A 11 19.47 23.63 2.22
C ALA A 11 20.12 22.28 1.94
N SER A 12 19.82 21.29 2.78
CA SER A 12 20.16 19.89 2.52
C SER A 12 19.39 19.44 1.28
N LEU A 13 20.07 19.28 0.16
CA LEU A 13 19.54 18.55 -0.99
C LEU A 13 19.43 17.08 -0.56
N ALA A 14 18.22 16.62 -0.26
CA ALA A 14 17.96 15.21 -0.10
C ALA A 14 18.28 14.53 -1.44
N THR A 15 19.34 13.74 -1.48
CA THR A 15 19.63 12.89 -2.63
C THR A 15 18.58 11.79 -2.68
N ALA A 16 17.93 11.60 -3.83
CA ALA A 16 17.04 10.48 -4.07
C ALA A 16 17.78 9.18 -3.72
N GLY A 17 17.29 8.48 -2.70
CA GLY A 17 17.89 7.25 -2.20
C GLY A 17 17.01 6.04 -2.57
N GLU A 18 17.65 4.99 -3.10
CA GLU A 18 17.01 3.69 -3.30
C GLU A 18 17.32 2.78 -2.09
N THR A 19 16.30 2.21 -1.48
CA THR A 19 16.40 1.34 -0.31
C THR A 19 15.67 0.03 -0.55
N GLN A 20 16.36 -1.09 -0.36
CA GLN A 20 15.75 -2.43 -0.30
C GLN A 20 15.12 -2.61 1.08
N LEU A 21 13.79 -2.69 1.16
CA LEU A 21 13.09 -2.80 2.43
C LEU A 21 13.12 -4.21 3.03
N PHE A 22 13.47 -5.22 2.23
CA PHE A 22 13.53 -6.61 2.63
C PHE A 22 14.89 -7.23 2.27
N ASN A 23 15.53 -7.88 3.24
CA ASN A 23 16.85 -8.48 3.11
C ASN A 23 16.84 -9.89 2.46
N GLY A 24 15.65 -10.43 2.14
CA GLY A 24 15.49 -11.78 1.56
C GLY A 24 15.65 -12.93 2.55
N LYS A 25 15.89 -12.70 3.85
CA LYS A 25 16.27 -13.74 4.82
C LYS A 25 15.35 -13.82 6.03
N ASP A 26 15.03 -12.69 6.64
CA ASP A 26 14.27 -12.63 7.89
C ASP A 26 13.42 -11.36 7.98
N LEU A 27 12.66 -11.21 9.07
CA LEU A 27 11.79 -10.07 9.32
C LEU A 27 12.51 -8.85 9.94
N THR A 28 13.83 -8.76 9.86
CA THR A 28 14.57 -7.58 10.33
C THR A 28 14.07 -6.34 9.60
N GLY A 29 13.77 -5.26 10.35
CA GLY A 29 13.14 -4.05 9.81
C GLY A 29 11.61 -4.10 9.75
N TRP A 30 10.99 -5.25 10.04
CA TRP A 30 9.55 -5.43 10.00
C TRP A 30 8.97 -5.84 11.35
N GLN A 31 7.70 -5.52 11.60
CA GLN A 31 6.94 -5.97 12.75
C GLN A 31 5.52 -6.39 12.36
N GLY A 32 5.06 -7.49 12.89
CA GLY A 32 3.73 -8.05 12.65
C GLY A 32 3.50 -9.24 13.58
N ASP A 33 2.29 -9.78 13.60
CA ASP A 33 1.99 -10.95 14.41
C ASP A 33 2.77 -12.18 13.90
N PRO A 34 3.71 -12.74 14.70
CA PRO A 34 4.52 -13.89 14.28
C PRO A 34 3.70 -15.16 14.04
N LYS A 35 2.44 -15.19 14.48
CA LYS A 35 1.50 -16.28 14.19
C LYS A 35 1.18 -16.36 12.69
N PHE A 36 1.18 -15.22 12.01
CA PHE A 36 0.79 -15.14 10.60
C PHE A 36 1.95 -14.82 9.67
N TRP A 37 2.98 -14.10 10.15
CA TRP A 37 4.06 -13.60 9.30
C TRP A 37 5.37 -14.37 9.49
N SER A 38 5.99 -14.75 8.39
CA SER A 38 7.27 -15.44 8.32
C SER A 38 8.00 -15.09 7.02
N VAL A 39 9.21 -15.62 6.84
CA VAL A 39 9.89 -15.64 5.55
C VAL A 39 9.86 -17.06 4.99
N GLN A 40 9.39 -17.22 3.76
CA GLN A 40 9.35 -18.49 3.04
C GLN A 40 9.81 -18.25 1.60
N ASP A 41 10.71 -19.10 1.11
CA ASP A 41 11.23 -19.06 -0.27
C ASP A 41 11.75 -17.67 -0.68
N GLY A 42 12.43 -16.96 0.25
CA GLY A 42 12.98 -15.64 0.01
C GLY A 42 11.93 -14.54 -0.12
N ALA A 43 10.71 -14.73 0.41
CA ALA A 43 9.63 -13.76 0.40
C ALA A 43 9.03 -13.56 1.80
N LEU A 44 8.66 -12.32 2.12
CA LEU A 44 7.77 -12.03 3.25
C LEU A 44 6.46 -12.75 3.00
N THR A 45 6.05 -13.63 3.92
CA THR A 45 4.91 -14.51 3.73
C THR A 45 3.92 -14.35 4.85
N GLY A 46 2.72 -13.89 4.52
CA GLY A 46 1.54 -13.95 5.35
C GLY A 46 0.74 -15.22 5.05
N LYS A 47 0.38 -15.99 6.08
CA LYS A 47 -0.37 -17.24 5.93
C LYS A 47 -1.35 -17.44 7.07
N SER A 48 -2.56 -17.87 6.73
CA SER A 48 -3.56 -18.38 7.66
C SER A 48 -4.01 -19.78 7.25
N THR A 49 -4.63 -20.49 8.20
CA THR A 49 -5.22 -21.83 7.98
C THR A 49 -6.61 -21.87 8.62
N ALA A 50 -7.35 -22.93 8.38
CA ALA A 50 -8.66 -23.15 9.01
C ALA A 50 -8.55 -23.22 10.54
N GLU A 51 -7.46 -23.80 11.05
CA GLU A 51 -7.16 -23.95 12.49
C GLU A 51 -6.62 -22.65 13.09
N SER A 52 -6.10 -21.74 12.25
CA SER A 52 -5.50 -20.48 12.64
C SER A 52 -6.03 -19.35 11.74
N PRO A 53 -7.33 -19.01 11.85
CA PRO A 53 -7.90 -17.92 11.06
C PRO A 53 -7.39 -16.56 11.53
N VAL A 54 -7.37 -15.59 10.62
CA VAL A 54 -7.10 -14.18 10.94
C VAL A 54 -8.36 -13.56 11.53
N PRO A 55 -8.38 -13.13 12.80
CA PRO A 55 -9.59 -12.66 13.46
C PRO A 55 -10.03 -11.24 13.03
N HIS A 56 -9.10 -10.44 12.56
CA HIS A 56 -9.28 -9.07 12.04
C HIS A 56 -8.13 -8.74 11.10
N ASN A 57 -8.31 -7.75 10.23
CA ASN A 57 -7.21 -7.27 9.39
C ASN A 57 -6.02 -6.90 10.26
N THR A 58 -4.86 -7.50 9.99
CA THR A 58 -3.59 -7.27 10.69
C THR A 58 -2.47 -7.10 9.66
N PHE A 59 -1.38 -6.47 10.07
CA PHE A 59 -0.39 -6.01 9.10
C PHE A 59 1.04 -6.39 9.49
N LEU A 60 1.87 -6.59 8.47
CA LEU A 60 3.32 -6.57 8.59
C LEU A 60 3.80 -5.16 8.26
N ILE A 61 4.38 -4.47 9.23
CA ILE A 61 4.65 -3.04 9.18
C ILE A 61 6.16 -2.81 9.08
N TRP A 62 6.60 -2.05 8.08
CA TRP A 62 7.98 -1.60 7.99
C TRP A 62 8.26 -0.51 9.04
N LYS A 63 9.37 -0.68 9.82
CA LYS A 63 9.67 0.15 10.99
C LYS A 63 10.61 1.32 10.73
N ASP A 64 11.34 1.29 9.61
CA ASP A 64 12.52 2.13 9.47
C ASP A 64 12.22 3.44 8.70
N GLY A 65 10.92 3.86 8.65
CA GLY A 65 10.55 5.18 8.13
C GLY A 65 9.07 5.38 7.85
N GLU A 66 8.74 6.64 7.60
CA GLU A 66 7.41 7.12 7.25
C GLU A 66 7.51 8.04 6.01
N PRO A 67 7.74 7.48 4.81
CA PRO A 67 7.98 8.27 3.61
C PRO A 67 6.77 9.14 3.23
N SER A 68 7.07 10.35 2.74
CA SER A 68 6.08 11.29 2.20
C SER A 68 5.96 11.15 0.69
N ASP A 69 7.00 11.55 -0.04
CA ASP A 69 7.08 11.46 -1.50
C ASP A 69 8.03 10.32 -1.87
N PHE A 70 7.50 9.35 -2.62
CA PHE A 70 8.25 8.14 -2.92
C PHE A 70 7.71 7.42 -4.16
N THR A 71 8.54 6.52 -4.67
CA THR A 71 8.13 5.39 -5.51
C THR A 71 8.40 4.10 -4.75
N LEU A 72 7.38 3.26 -4.59
CA LEU A 72 7.50 1.92 -4.05
C LEU A 72 7.23 0.91 -5.15
N THR A 73 8.15 -0.01 -5.37
CA THR A 73 7.97 -1.16 -6.27
C THR A 73 8.16 -2.44 -5.51
N LEU A 74 7.37 -3.45 -5.84
CA LEU A 74 7.48 -4.77 -5.24
C LEU A 74 6.81 -5.82 -6.12
N LYS A 75 7.06 -7.09 -5.81
CA LYS A 75 6.29 -8.21 -6.35
C LYS A 75 5.43 -8.84 -5.27
N TYR A 76 4.19 -9.15 -5.64
CA TYR A 76 3.24 -9.89 -4.79
C TYR A 76 2.72 -11.14 -5.48
N LYS A 77 2.37 -12.14 -4.67
CA LYS A 77 1.68 -13.35 -5.13
C LYS A 77 0.66 -13.79 -4.08
N MET A 78 -0.52 -14.17 -4.56
CA MET A 78 -1.59 -14.70 -3.74
C MET A 78 -1.84 -16.16 -4.05
N THR A 79 -2.15 -16.95 -3.00
CA THR A 79 -2.55 -18.35 -3.14
C THR A 79 -3.72 -18.59 -2.20
N PRO A 80 -4.91 -18.92 -2.70
CA PRO A 80 -6.04 -19.32 -1.87
C PRO A 80 -5.69 -20.54 -1.03
N GLY A 81 -6.20 -20.59 0.19
CA GLY A 81 -5.97 -21.69 1.12
C GLY A 81 -7.06 -22.76 1.09
N ASP A 82 -8.15 -22.51 0.37
CA ASP A 82 -9.28 -23.42 0.24
C ASP A 82 -10.01 -23.27 -1.12
N ASP A 83 -11.05 -24.09 -1.34
CA ASP A 83 -11.84 -24.10 -2.58
C ASP A 83 -12.69 -22.84 -2.80
N LYS A 84 -12.87 -22.00 -1.78
CA LYS A 84 -13.59 -20.72 -1.91
C LYS A 84 -12.80 -19.70 -2.70
N LYS A 85 -11.48 -19.94 -2.86
CA LYS A 85 -10.55 -19.08 -3.60
C LYS A 85 -10.58 -17.62 -3.16
N PHE A 86 -10.98 -17.37 -1.89
CA PHE A 86 -10.90 -16.04 -1.32
C PHE A 86 -9.45 -15.76 -0.90
N THR A 87 -8.90 -14.69 -1.40
CA THR A 87 -7.64 -14.13 -0.91
C THR A 87 -7.68 -12.65 -1.20
N ASN A 88 -7.58 -11.85 -0.15
CA ASN A 88 -7.54 -10.39 -0.24
C ASN A 88 -6.37 -9.88 0.59
N SER A 89 -5.69 -8.90 0.06
CA SER A 89 -4.56 -8.23 0.71
C SER A 89 -4.42 -6.81 0.15
N GLY A 90 -3.47 -6.07 0.69
CA GLY A 90 -3.19 -4.72 0.24
C GLY A 90 -1.83 -4.22 0.73
N ILE A 91 -1.34 -3.20 0.05
CA ILE A 91 -0.14 -2.46 0.41
C ILE A 91 -0.60 -1.14 1.02
N GLN A 92 -0.42 -1.01 2.32
CA GLN A 92 -0.66 0.23 3.06
C GLN A 92 0.50 1.19 2.82
N TYR A 93 0.19 2.46 2.61
CA TYR A 93 1.18 3.53 2.49
C TYR A 93 0.60 4.85 3.02
N ARG A 94 1.48 5.74 3.47
CA ARG A 94 1.08 6.95 4.19
C ARG A 94 0.06 6.66 5.29
N SER A 95 0.22 5.50 5.94
CA SER A 95 -0.71 4.98 6.96
C SER A 95 -0.20 5.27 8.35
N LYS A 96 -1.09 5.20 9.32
CA LYS A 96 -0.78 5.43 10.75
C LYS A 96 -1.23 4.24 11.59
N PHE A 97 -0.59 4.07 12.74
CA PHE A 97 -1.01 3.07 13.72
C PHE A 97 -2.38 3.43 14.30
N MET A 98 -3.30 2.47 14.28
CA MET A 98 -4.63 2.56 14.89
C MET A 98 -4.70 1.77 16.19
N GLU A 99 -4.26 0.51 16.18
CA GLU A 99 -4.17 -0.38 17.33
C GLU A 99 -2.82 -1.12 17.31
N PRO A 100 -1.74 -0.51 17.85
CA PRO A 100 -0.38 -1.08 17.76
C PRO A 100 -0.26 -2.50 18.32
N ALA A 101 -0.94 -2.81 19.43
CA ALA A 101 -0.92 -4.14 20.07
C ALA A 101 -1.51 -5.26 19.18
N LYS A 102 -2.31 -4.91 18.18
CA LYS A 102 -2.91 -5.84 17.20
C LYS A 102 -2.31 -5.70 15.81
N PHE A 103 -1.27 -4.88 15.66
CA PHE A 103 -0.67 -4.55 14.35
C PHE A 103 -1.70 -4.04 13.35
N ILE A 104 -2.62 -3.17 13.80
CA ILE A 104 -3.62 -2.53 12.94
C ILE A 104 -3.17 -1.14 12.56
N VAL A 105 -3.17 -0.86 11.25
CA VAL A 105 -2.92 0.46 10.66
C VAL A 105 -4.13 0.92 9.88
N GLY A 106 -4.22 2.22 9.60
CA GLY A 106 -5.24 2.84 8.75
C GLY A 106 -4.62 3.90 7.87
N GLY A 107 -5.16 4.08 6.69
CA GLY A 107 -4.66 5.01 5.67
C GLY A 107 -4.84 4.44 4.27
N TYR A 108 -4.13 5.00 3.28
CA TYR A 108 -4.23 4.53 1.90
C TYR A 108 -3.78 3.08 1.74
N GLN A 109 -4.57 2.32 0.98
CA GLN A 109 -4.28 0.94 0.62
C GLN A 109 -4.36 0.76 -0.90
N ALA A 110 -3.28 0.30 -1.47
CA ALA A 110 -3.24 -0.27 -2.82
C ALA A 110 -3.77 -1.69 -2.72
N ASP A 111 -5.04 -1.86 -3.06
CA ASP A 111 -5.78 -3.09 -2.81
C ASP A 111 -5.60 -4.11 -3.93
N PHE A 112 -5.62 -5.39 -3.58
CA PHE A 112 -5.60 -6.49 -4.52
C PHE A 112 -6.20 -7.77 -3.93
N GLU A 113 -6.85 -8.56 -4.77
CA GLU A 113 -7.51 -9.80 -4.40
C GLU A 113 -7.33 -10.88 -5.47
N TYR A 114 -7.68 -12.12 -5.12
CA TYR A 114 -7.71 -13.23 -6.08
C TYR A 114 -8.93 -13.19 -7.01
N GLY A 115 -9.98 -12.47 -6.60
CA GLY A 115 -11.16 -12.17 -7.41
C GLY A 115 -10.90 -11.12 -8.50
N ASP A 116 -11.98 -10.55 -9.02
CA ASP A 116 -11.91 -9.65 -10.17
C ASP A 116 -12.38 -8.22 -9.86
N SER A 117 -12.73 -7.92 -8.59
CA SER A 117 -13.39 -6.66 -8.21
C SER A 117 -12.44 -5.60 -7.68
N TYR A 118 -11.54 -5.96 -6.72
CA TYR A 118 -10.83 -4.97 -5.92
C TYR A 118 -9.36 -4.75 -6.30
N SER A 119 -8.78 -5.59 -7.16
CA SER A 119 -7.38 -5.38 -7.55
C SER A 119 -7.17 -4.07 -8.29
N GLY A 120 -6.24 -3.24 -7.77
CA GLY A 120 -5.87 -1.96 -8.39
C GLY A 120 -6.81 -0.79 -8.09
N ILE A 121 -7.65 -0.88 -7.06
CA ILE A 121 -8.40 0.24 -6.50
C ILE A 121 -7.55 1.00 -5.46
N LEU A 122 -7.91 2.25 -5.16
CA LEU A 122 -7.47 2.93 -3.95
C LEU A 122 -8.55 2.78 -2.88
N TYR A 123 -8.17 2.12 -1.79
CA TYR A 123 -8.99 2.00 -0.58
C TYR A 123 -8.35 2.78 0.57
N GLU A 124 -9.13 3.26 1.51
CA GLU A 124 -8.60 3.83 2.76
C GLU A 124 -9.05 2.98 3.94
N GLU A 125 -8.13 2.17 4.46
CA GLU A 125 -8.35 1.26 5.60
C GLU A 125 -8.66 2.06 6.86
N LYS A 126 -9.73 1.70 7.58
CA LYS A 126 -10.22 2.41 8.77
C LYS A 126 -10.54 3.90 8.55
N GLY A 127 -10.77 4.30 7.28
CA GLY A 127 -11.04 5.66 6.87
C GLY A 127 -12.27 5.76 5.96
N ARG A 128 -12.08 6.40 4.81
CA ARG A 128 -13.14 6.80 3.88
C ARG A 128 -13.60 5.68 2.91
N GLY A 129 -13.01 4.46 2.99
CA GLY A 129 -13.38 3.35 2.13
C GLY A 129 -12.78 3.43 0.72
N ILE A 130 -13.56 3.05 -0.32
CA ILE A 130 -13.08 3.09 -1.70
C ILE A 130 -13.03 4.54 -2.20
N LEU A 131 -11.82 5.00 -2.53
CA LEU A 131 -11.57 6.36 -3.02
C LEU A 131 -11.43 6.45 -4.54
N ALA A 132 -10.98 5.37 -5.19
CA ALA A 132 -10.96 5.29 -6.65
C ALA A 132 -11.13 3.84 -7.11
N GLN A 133 -11.95 3.66 -8.13
CA GLN A 133 -12.11 2.37 -8.82
C GLN A 133 -10.98 2.17 -9.84
N ARG A 134 -10.62 0.92 -10.10
CA ARG A 134 -9.65 0.54 -11.13
C ARG A 134 -10.03 1.13 -12.49
N GLY A 135 -9.05 1.68 -13.19
CA GLY A 135 -9.22 2.31 -14.50
C GLY A 135 -9.64 3.78 -14.43
N LYS A 136 -9.67 4.40 -13.25
CA LYS A 136 -10.18 5.78 -13.10
C LYS A 136 -9.11 6.78 -12.67
N GLN A 137 -9.24 7.99 -13.21
CA GLN A 137 -8.62 9.20 -12.70
C GLN A 137 -9.63 9.93 -11.83
N VAL A 138 -9.25 10.27 -10.58
CA VAL A 138 -10.17 10.82 -9.58
C VAL A 138 -9.55 12.03 -8.88
N VAL A 139 -10.36 13.06 -8.67
CA VAL A 139 -10.06 14.15 -7.73
C VAL A 139 -10.98 13.99 -6.52
N ILE A 140 -10.39 13.88 -5.34
CA ILE A 140 -11.12 13.76 -4.07
C ILE A 140 -11.28 15.19 -3.52
N LYS A 141 -12.51 15.64 -3.39
CA LYS A 141 -12.87 16.94 -2.85
C LYS A 141 -13.41 16.83 -1.43
N GLN A 142 -13.24 17.90 -0.68
CA GLN A 142 -13.83 18.01 0.65
C GLN A 142 -15.35 17.81 0.57
N GLY A 143 -15.87 16.90 1.40
CA GLY A 143 -17.31 16.74 1.64
C GLY A 143 -17.77 17.56 2.84
N ASP A 144 -19.08 17.58 3.08
CA ASP A 144 -19.66 18.21 4.28
C ASP A 144 -19.30 17.41 5.55
N ASP A 145 -19.12 16.10 5.40
CA ASP A 145 -18.60 15.16 6.39
C ASP A 145 -17.20 14.70 5.94
N PRO A 146 -16.15 14.87 6.75
CA PRO A 146 -14.79 14.41 6.41
C PRO A 146 -14.69 12.93 6.05
N SER A 147 -15.56 12.08 6.63
CA SER A 147 -15.61 10.64 6.31
C SER A 147 -16.30 10.34 4.96
N ARG A 148 -16.92 11.33 4.34
CA ARG A 148 -17.68 11.22 3.09
C ARG A 148 -17.24 12.26 2.06
N PRO A 149 -16.05 12.08 1.47
CA PRO A 149 -15.55 13.01 0.46
C PRO A 149 -16.40 12.94 -0.81
N LYS A 150 -16.31 13.98 -1.63
CA LYS A 150 -16.85 13.96 -3.00
C LYS A 150 -15.81 13.39 -3.94
N LEU A 151 -16.14 12.31 -4.65
CA LEU A 151 -15.26 11.66 -5.61
C LEU A 151 -15.62 12.11 -7.03
N GLU A 152 -14.77 12.93 -7.64
CA GLU A 152 -14.95 13.42 -8.99
C GLU A 152 -14.11 12.58 -9.96
N VAL A 153 -14.75 11.76 -10.79
CA VAL A 153 -14.07 11.06 -11.88
C VAL A 153 -13.76 12.06 -12.99
N THR A 154 -12.48 12.34 -13.21
CA THR A 154 -12.01 13.35 -14.18
C THR A 154 -11.50 12.72 -15.47
N GLY A 155 -11.29 11.40 -15.49
CA GLY A 155 -10.80 10.68 -16.65
C GLY A 155 -10.67 9.19 -16.41
N GLU A 156 -10.03 8.52 -17.38
CA GLU A 156 -9.73 7.09 -17.31
C GLU A 156 -8.22 6.87 -17.44
N THR A 157 -7.72 5.86 -16.73
CA THR A 157 -6.33 5.42 -16.80
C THR A 157 -6.17 4.22 -17.75
N GLY A 158 -7.28 3.59 -18.12
CA GLY A 158 -7.38 2.45 -19.01
C GLY A 158 -8.67 1.67 -18.80
N ASP A 159 -8.92 0.70 -19.66
CA ASP A 159 -10.06 -0.20 -19.51
C ASP A 159 -9.87 -1.13 -18.30
N SER A 160 -10.84 -1.14 -17.40
CA SER A 160 -10.78 -1.90 -16.15
C SER A 160 -10.69 -3.42 -16.38
N ALA A 161 -11.36 -3.95 -17.41
CA ALA A 161 -11.33 -5.37 -17.73
C ALA A 161 -9.98 -5.78 -18.35
N GLU A 162 -9.39 -4.92 -19.19
CA GLU A 162 -8.05 -5.16 -19.75
C GLU A 162 -6.95 -5.07 -18.68
N ILE A 163 -7.08 -4.17 -17.70
CA ILE A 163 -6.17 -4.11 -16.55
C ILE A 163 -6.28 -5.40 -15.75
N GLN A 164 -7.52 -5.84 -15.44
CA GLN A 164 -7.77 -7.09 -14.70
C GLN A 164 -7.23 -8.31 -15.42
N ALA A 165 -7.44 -8.43 -16.72
CA ALA A 165 -6.95 -9.54 -17.54
C ALA A 165 -5.41 -9.66 -17.54
N GLY A 166 -4.70 -8.57 -17.24
CA GLY A 166 -3.25 -8.56 -17.10
C GLY A 166 -2.73 -9.04 -15.73
N ILE A 167 -3.61 -9.29 -14.75
CA ILE A 167 -3.23 -9.77 -13.41
C ILE A 167 -3.12 -11.29 -13.43
N LYS A 168 -1.97 -11.80 -13.01
CA LYS A 168 -1.67 -13.23 -13.00
C LYS A 168 -2.16 -13.87 -11.72
N LYS A 169 -3.03 -14.86 -11.80
CA LYS A 169 -3.43 -15.70 -10.66
C LYS A 169 -2.35 -16.73 -10.37
N ASP A 170 -2.09 -16.98 -9.08
CA ASP A 170 -1.09 -17.95 -8.58
C ASP A 170 0.37 -17.68 -9.03
N ASP A 171 0.66 -16.50 -9.57
CA ASP A 171 1.99 -16.10 -10.01
C ASP A 171 2.34 -14.69 -9.52
N TRP A 172 3.60 -14.29 -9.69
CA TRP A 172 4.11 -13.00 -9.29
C TRP A 172 3.59 -11.88 -10.19
N ASN A 173 3.04 -10.86 -9.55
CA ASN A 173 2.66 -9.60 -10.15
C ASN A 173 3.54 -8.48 -9.57
N GLU A 174 3.89 -7.51 -10.40
CA GLU A 174 4.52 -6.28 -9.94
C GLU A 174 3.44 -5.29 -9.50
N TYR A 175 3.66 -4.66 -8.35
CA TYR A 175 2.92 -3.47 -7.93
C TYR A 175 3.87 -2.29 -7.83
N LYS A 176 3.47 -1.14 -8.42
CA LYS A 176 4.19 0.13 -8.27
C LYS A 176 3.25 1.20 -7.75
N ILE A 177 3.69 1.92 -6.73
CA ILE A 177 2.99 3.07 -6.13
C ILE A 177 3.90 4.28 -6.29
N VAL A 178 3.37 5.37 -6.82
CA VAL A 178 4.03 6.68 -6.88
C VAL A 178 3.20 7.66 -6.06
N ALA A 179 3.79 8.24 -5.03
CA ALA A 179 3.16 9.23 -4.16
C ALA A 179 3.97 10.53 -4.21
N GLU A 180 3.35 11.61 -4.67
CA GLU A 180 3.98 12.93 -4.83
C GLU A 180 3.01 14.04 -4.38
N GLY A 181 3.36 14.76 -3.31
CA GLY A 181 2.47 15.77 -2.75
C GLY A 181 1.11 15.16 -2.39
N ASN A 182 0.04 15.62 -3.00
CA ASN A 182 -1.32 15.11 -2.84
C ASN A 182 -1.79 14.19 -3.98
N ASN A 183 -0.91 13.81 -4.90
CA ASN A 183 -1.21 12.88 -5.98
C ASN A 183 -0.63 11.50 -5.70
N VAL A 184 -1.41 10.47 -5.99
CA VAL A 184 -0.98 9.06 -5.92
C VAL A 184 -1.37 8.32 -7.19
N LYS A 185 -0.45 7.50 -7.70
CA LYS A 185 -0.65 6.63 -8.85
C LYS A 185 -0.30 5.21 -8.48
N GLN A 186 -1.10 4.26 -8.95
CA GLN A 186 -0.85 2.84 -8.73
C GLN A 186 -0.78 2.12 -10.07
N TYR A 187 0.09 1.13 -10.14
CA TYR A 187 0.30 0.33 -11.34
C TYR A 187 0.38 -1.15 -10.97
N ILE A 188 -0.24 -2.00 -11.77
CA ILE A 188 -0.06 -3.47 -11.70
C ILE A 188 0.47 -3.94 -13.06
N ASN A 189 1.59 -4.67 -13.04
CA ASN A 189 2.27 -5.18 -14.24
C ASN A 189 2.47 -4.10 -15.31
N GLY A 190 2.86 -2.89 -14.88
CA GLY A 190 3.12 -1.73 -15.73
C GLY A 190 1.87 -0.96 -16.19
N LYS A 191 0.65 -1.49 -15.98
CA LYS A 191 -0.60 -0.78 -16.33
C LYS A 191 -1.02 0.15 -15.20
N LEU A 192 -1.27 1.43 -15.50
CA LEU A 192 -1.80 2.41 -14.56
C LEU A 192 -3.23 2.01 -14.15
N THR A 193 -3.45 1.77 -12.86
CA THR A 193 -4.74 1.32 -12.34
C THR A 193 -5.57 2.47 -11.80
N ILE A 194 -4.95 3.45 -11.14
CA ILE A 194 -5.58 4.70 -10.69
C ILE A 194 -4.59 5.86 -10.79
N ASP A 195 -5.13 7.07 -10.95
CA ASP A 195 -4.44 8.35 -10.79
C ASP A 195 -5.34 9.24 -9.94
N VAL A 196 -4.93 9.52 -8.69
CA VAL A 196 -5.78 10.20 -7.71
C VAL A 196 -5.09 11.43 -7.16
N THR A 197 -5.82 12.55 -7.17
CA THR A 197 -5.41 13.77 -6.46
C THR A 197 -6.38 14.00 -5.30
N ASP A 198 -5.87 13.92 -4.06
CA ASP A 198 -6.67 14.15 -2.86
C ASP A 198 -6.49 15.59 -2.36
N GLU A 199 -7.52 16.40 -2.55
CA GLU A 199 -7.53 17.83 -2.17
C GLU A 199 -8.19 18.06 -0.80
N THR A 200 -8.48 17.00 -0.05
CA THR A 200 -9.09 17.11 1.28
C THR A 200 -8.06 17.42 2.35
N THR A 201 -8.54 17.89 3.49
CA THR A 201 -7.71 18.09 4.69
C THR A 201 -7.27 16.78 5.32
N GLU A 202 -7.98 15.70 5.06
CA GLU A 202 -7.71 14.33 5.54
C GLU A 202 -6.66 13.60 4.70
N ALA A 203 -6.24 14.16 3.54
CA ALA A 203 -5.25 13.57 2.66
C ALA A 203 -3.94 13.26 3.41
N PRO A 204 -3.56 11.98 3.56
CA PRO A 204 -2.33 11.63 4.27
C PRO A 204 -1.11 11.98 3.43
N LYS A 205 -0.13 12.66 4.07
CA LYS A 205 1.08 13.15 3.40
C LYS A 205 2.31 12.29 3.63
N SER A 206 2.34 11.54 4.73
CA SER A 206 3.41 10.60 5.08
C SER A 206 2.84 9.51 5.99
N GLY A 207 3.61 8.48 6.26
CA GLY A 207 3.26 7.41 7.18
C GLY A 207 3.92 6.09 6.83
N VAL A 208 3.60 5.05 7.60
CA VAL A 208 4.20 3.73 7.48
C VAL A 208 3.79 3.02 6.18
N ILE A 209 4.66 2.11 5.73
CA ILE A 209 4.38 1.09 4.71
C ILE A 209 4.05 -0.21 5.45
N ALA A 210 2.98 -0.90 5.03
CA ALA A 210 2.63 -2.19 5.62
C ALA A 210 1.91 -3.10 4.62
N PHE A 211 1.91 -4.42 4.91
CA PHE A 211 1.26 -5.45 4.10
C PHE A 211 0.15 -6.12 4.89
N GLN A 212 -1.01 -6.28 4.28
CA GLN A 212 -2.21 -6.77 4.94
C GLN A 212 -2.29 -8.30 4.95
N MET A 213 -2.67 -8.88 6.10
CA MET A 213 -3.36 -10.14 6.21
C MET A 213 -4.85 -9.87 6.47
N HIS A 214 -5.68 -10.12 5.47
CA HIS A 214 -7.11 -9.89 5.57
C HIS A 214 -7.80 -10.98 6.41
N ALA A 215 -8.74 -10.57 7.25
CA ALA A 215 -9.59 -11.50 7.99
C ALA A 215 -10.48 -12.29 7.02
N GLY A 216 -10.59 -13.59 7.22
CA GLY A 216 -11.41 -14.42 6.34
C GLY A 216 -10.93 -15.87 6.20
N PRO A 217 -11.28 -16.52 5.10
CA PRO A 217 -10.85 -17.87 4.78
C PRO A 217 -9.33 -18.04 4.74
N PRO A 218 -8.83 -19.28 4.84
CA PRO A 218 -7.41 -19.57 4.72
C PRO A 218 -6.80 -18.99 3.45
N MET A 219 -5.63 -18.35 3.59
CA MET A 219 -4.93 -17.72 2.47
C MET A 219 -3.43 -17.67 2.69
N LYS A 220 -2.70 -17.48 1.60
CA LYS A 220 -1.29 -17.12 1.61
C LYS A 220 -1.06 -15.92 0.69
N VAL A 221 -0.35 -14.92 1.19
CA VAL A 221 0.16 -13.78 0.41
C VAL A 221 1.66 -13.67 0.61
N GLN A 222 2.38 -13.36 -0.46
CA GLN A 222 3.83 -13.25 -0.46
C GLN A 222 4.28 -11.94 -1.12
N PHE A 223 5.37 -11.35 -0.57
CA PHE A 223 5.97 -10.13 -1.08
C PHE A 223 7.48 -10.25 -1.18
N LYS A 224 8.07 -9.73 -2.26
CA LYS A 224 9.53 -9.69 -2.45
C LYS A 224 9.94 -8.54 -3.39
N ASP A 225 11.25 -8.38 -3.58
CA ASP A 225 11.84 -7.35 -4.45
C ASP A 225 11.28 -5.96 -4.10
N ILE A 226 11.26 -5.63 -2.79
CA ILE A 226 10.60 -4.44 -2.24
C ILE A 226 11.60 -3.30 -2.23
N VAL A 227 11.41 -2.34 -3.13
CA VAL A 227 12.30 -1.19 -3.34
C VAL A 227 11.55 0.10 -3.08
N LEU A 228 12.08 0.92 -2.21
CA LEU A 228 11.60 2.27 -1.93
C LEU A 228 12.60 3.28 -2.49
N THR A 229 12.15 4.19 -3.34
CA THR A 229 12.91 5.36 -3.80
C THR A 229 12.27 6.61 -3.22
N THR A 230 12.98 7.32 -2.35
CA THR A 230 12.54 8.62 -1.80
C THR A 230 13.11 9.76 -2.63
N LYS A 231 12.38 10.86 -2.69
CA LYS A 231 12.79 12.12 -3.34
C LYS A 231 13.40 13.07 -2.34
#